data_17b4c41f58c71294d380fd79a76843b4
#
_entry.id   17b4c41f58c71294d380fd79a76843b4
#
_cell.length_a   1.000
_cell.length_b   1.000
_cell.length_c   1.000
_cell.angle_alpha   90.00
_cell.angle_beta   90.00
_cell.angle_gamma   90.00
#
_symmetry.space_group_name_H-M   'P 1'
#
loop_
_entity.id
_entity.type
_entity.pdbx_description
1 polymer ?
#
loop_
_entity_poly.entity_id
_entity_poly.type
_entity_poly.pdbx_seq_one_letter_code
_entity_poly.pdbx_strand_id
1 'polypeptide(L)'
;MINEAKDMGYIFEVGPECEFFLFHTDDNGLPTTLSHEKAGYFDLGPTDLGENVRRDMVLTLEDMGFEIEASHHEVAPAQHEIDFRYDEALKTADNIMTFKLTVKTIAKRHGLYATFMPKPKYGINGSGMHVNMSLATEDGKNIFADDIDKLGLSEDAYHFIAGVMKHAKGMTALTNPLVNSYKRPVSYTH
;
A
#
# COMPACT_ATOMS: atom_id res chain seq x y z
N MET A 1 -15.52 16.81 -4.12
CA MET A 1 -14.43 16.17 -4.88
C MET A 1 -14.91 14.94 -5.64
N ILE A 2 -15.37 13.81 -5.02
CA ILE A 2 -15.88 12.63 -5.79
C ILE A 2 -17.08 13.02 -6.66
N ASN A 3 -18.05 13.75 -6.10
CA ASN A 3 -19.19 14.22 -6.89
C ASN A 3 -18.78 15.19 -8.02
N GLU A 4 -17.79 16.03 -7.78
CA GLU A 4 -17.25 16.93 -8.83
C GLU A 4 -16.61 16.14 -9.97
N ALA A 5 -15.87 15.06 -9.65
CA ALA A 5 -15.32 14.18 -10.68
C ALA A 5 -16.44 13.49 -11.48
N LYS A 6 -17.48 13.01 -10.78
CA LYS A 6 -18.68 12.42 -11.43
C LYS A 6 -19.43 13.43 -12.30
N ASP A 7 -19.57 14.68 -11.84
CA ASP A 7 -20.18 15.76 -12.62
C ASP A 7 -19.36 16.11 -13.89
N MET A 8 -18.06 15.82 -13.87
CA MET A 8 -17.17 15.92 -15.04
C MET A 8 -17.21 14.66 -15.94
N GLY A 9 -17.96 13.63 -15.55
CA GLY A 9 -18.03 12.35 -16.26
C GLY A 9 -16.91 11.36 -15.91
N TYR A 10 -16.21 11.57 -14.79
CA TYR A 10 -15.08 10.74 -14.37
C TYR A 10 -15.36 9.91 -13.12
N ILE A 11 -14.93 8.66 -13.18
CA ILE A 11 -14.80 7.78 -12.01
C ILE A 11 -13.31 7.70 -11.66
N PHE A 12 -12.95 8.12 -10.44
CA PHE A 12 -11.57 8.02 -9.97
C PHE A 12 -11.35 6.68 -9.29
N GLU A 13 -10.43 5.90 -9.84
CA GLU A 13 -10.06 4.57 -9.38
C GLU A 13 -8.65 4.59 -8.80
N VAL A 14 -8.45 3.84 -7.72
CA VAL A 14 -7.15 3.75 -7.04
C VAL A 14 -6.84 2.31 -6.62
N GLY A 15 -5.59 1.90 -6.84
CA GLY A 15 -5.02 0.63 -6.40
C GLY A 15 -3.86 0.89 -5.44
N PRO A 16 -4.03 0.66 -4.14
CA PRO A 16 -2.99 0.88 -3.15
C PRO A 16 -2.12 -0.37 -2.98
N GLU A 17 -0.82 -0.17 -2.82
CA GLU A 17 0.17 -1.18 -2.44
C GLU A 17 0.58 -0.90 -0.98
N CYS A 18 0.08 -1.70 -0.06
CA CYS A 18 0.23 -1.43 1.38
C CYS A 18 1.35 -2.26 2.01
N GLU A 19 2.50 -1.65 2.21
CA GLU A 19 3.62 -2.26 2.92
C GLU A 19 3.46 -2.18 4.44
N PHE A 20 3.93 -3.21 5.13
CA PHE A 20 3.91 -3.28 6.59
C PHE A 20 5.05 -4.14 7.15
N PHE A 21 5.34 -3.98 8.44
CA PHE A 21 6.30 -4.82 9.15
C PHE A 21 5.61 -5.76 10.12
N LEU A 22 6.19 -6.96 10.28
CA LEU A 22 5.83 -7.95 11.28
C LEU A 22 6.99 -8.12 12.29
N PHE A 23 6.81 -7.60 13.50
CA PHE A 23 7.79 -7.71 14.56
C PHE A 23 7.32 -8.64 15.68
N HIS A 24 8.26 -9.14 16.49
CA HIS A 24 7.93 -9.85 17.70
C HIS A 24 7.40 -8.90 18.76
N THR A 25 6.58 -9.43 19.66
CA THR A 25 6.27 -8.78 20.92
C THR A 25 7.28 -9.20 22.00
N ASP A 26 7.41 -8.41 23.06
CA ASP A 26 8.14 -8.82 24.25
C ASP A 26 7.34 -9.80 25.11
N ASP A 27 7.92 -10.26 26.22
CA ASP A 27 7.29 -11.21 27.17
C ASP A 27 6.00 -10.67 27.80
N ASN A 28 5.77 -9.37 27.76
CA ASN A 28 4.55 -8.70 28.23
C ASN A 28 3.53 -8.46 27.09
N GLY A 29 3.85 -8.90 25.86
CA GLY A 29 3.03 -8.66 24.67
C GLY A 29 3.13 -7.24 24.09
N LEU A 30 4.14 -6.45 24.51
CA LEU A 30 4.35 -5.09 23.98
C LEU A 30 5.10 -5.13 22.66
N PRO A 31 4.83 -4.17 21.75
CA PRO A 31 5.50 -4.08 20.48
C PRO A 31 7.01 -3.90 20.59
N THR A 32 7.77 -4.62 19.75
CA THR A 32 9.22 -4.41 19.58
C THR A 32 9.53 -4.08 18.10
N THR A 33 10.81 -3.89 17.80
CA THR A 33 11.35 -3.83 16.43
C THR A 33 12.27 -5.03 16.15
N LEU A 34 12.08 -6.11 16.90
CA LEU A 34 12.87 -7.32 16.77
C LEU A 34 12.23 -8.27 15.74
N SER A 35 13.05 -8.79 14.86
CA SER A 35 12.75 -9.91 13.98
C SER A 35 13.99 -10.79 13.88
N HIS A 36 13.82 -12.10 13.83
CA HIS A 36 14.90 -13.02 13.51
C HIS A 36 14.89 -13.45 12.04
N GLU A 37 13.96 -12.94 11.29
CA GLU A 37 13.90 -13.09 9.84
C GLU A 37 14.92 -12.15 9.18
N LYS A 38 15.51 -12.63 8.08
CA LYS A 38 16.49 -11.89 7.27
C LYS A 38 16.20 -12.00 5.77
N ALA A 39 14.97 -12.35 5.42
CA ALA A 39 14.54 -12.40 4.04
C ALA A 39 14.61 -11.01 3.39
N GLY A 40 14.69 -10.99 2.07
CA GLY A 40 14.69 -9.82 1.21
C GLY A 40 13.58 -9.87 0.17
N TYR A 41 13.66 -9.01 -0.82
CA TYR A 41 12.63 -8.81 -1.82
C TYR A 41 12.31 -10.10 -2.60
N PHE A 42 11.05 -10.52 -2.56
CA PHE A 42 10.53 -11.74 -3.17
C PHE A 42 11.18 -13.05 -2.70
N ASP A 43 11.86 -13.05 -1.55
CA ASP A 43 12.30 -14.29 -0.93
C ASP A 43 11.10 -15.17 -0.54
N LEU A 44 11.31 -16.47 -0.62
CA LEU A 44 10.34 -17.52 -0.31
C LEU A 44 10.77 -18.31 0.93
N GLY A 45 9.87 -19.14 1.43
CA GLY A 45 10.24 -20.12 2.46
C GLY A 45 11.40 -21.05 1.98
N PRO A 46 12.34 -21.43 2.88
CA PRO A 46 12.29 -21.24 4.33
C PRO A 46 12.88 -19.92 4.83
N THR A 47 13.31 -18.99 3.96
CA THR A 47 13.96 -17.73 4.34
C THR A 47 12.91 -16.72 4.86
N ASP A 48 11.78 -16.65 4.16
CA ASP A 48 10.63 -15.84 4.56
C ASP A 48 9.83 -16.55 5.68
N LEU A 49 10.02 -16.13 6.91
CA LEU A 49 9.30 -16.67 8.07
C LEU A 49 7.89 -16.06 8.25
N GLY A 50 7.58 -15.01 7.53
CA GLY A 50 6.27 -14.35 7.53
C GLY A 50 5.26 -14.95 6.54
N GLU A 51 5.67 -15.87 5.67
CA GLU A 51 4.84 -16.44 4.61
C GLU A 51 3.52 -17.03 5.13
N ASN A 52 3.56 -17.82 6.20
CA ASN A 52 2.35 -18.42 6.78
C ASN A 52 1.40 -17.39 7.36
N VAL A 53 1.93 -16.34 7.98
CA VAL A 53 1.11 -15.24 8.54
C VAL A 53 0.46 -14.45 7.42
N ARG A 54 1.21 -14.12 6.35
CA ARG A 54 0.65 -13.45 5.16
C ARG A 54 -0.41 -14.31 4.50
N ARG A 55 -0.19 -15.63 4.39
CA ARG A 55 -1.18 -16.55 3.84
C ARG A 55 -2.50 -16.49 4.61
N ASP A 56 -2.46 -16.52 5.94
CA ASP A 56 -3.67 -16.42 6.76
C ASP A 56 -4.36 -15.05 6.61
N MET A 57 -3.57 -13.98 6.42
CA MET A 57 -4.10 -12.66 6.09
C MET A 57 -4.82 -12.67 4.73
N VAL A 58 -4.18 -13.19 3.70
CA VAL A 58 -4.74 -13.31 2.34
C VAL A 58 -6.04 -14.08 2.36
N LEU A 59 -6.06 -15.29 2.91
CA LEU A 59 -7.28 -16.12 2.96
C LEU A 59 -8.42 -15.43 3.73
N THR A 60 -8.09 -14.72 4.82
CA THR A 60 -9.09 -13.96 5.58
C THR A 60 -9.65 -12.79 4.76
N LEU A 61 -8.80 -12.07 4.03
CA LEU A 61 -9.22 -10.96 3.18
C LEU A 61 -10.07 -11.45 2.00
N GLU A 62 -9.69 -12.57 1.38
CA GLU A 62 -10.48 -13.21 0.31
C GLU A 62 -11.88 -13.63 0.82
N ASP A 63 -11.96 -14.23 2.01
CA ASP A 63 -13.22 -14.57 2.67
C ASP A 63 -14.10 -13.32 2.96
N MET A 64 -13.47 -12.15 3.13
CA MET A 64 -14.15 -10.87 3.29
C MET A 64 -14.51 -10.20 1.96
N GLY A 65 -14.18 -10.82 0.82
CA GLY A 65 -14.52 -10.34 -0.52
C GLY A 65 -13.46 -9.46 -1.17
N PHE A 66 -12.23 -9.43 -0.65
CA PHE A 66 -11.11 -8.79 -1.34
C PHE A 66 -10.63 -9.67 -2.49
N GLU A 67 -10.29 -9.05 -3.61
CA GLU A 67 -9.58 -9.71 -4.72
C GLU A 67 -8.09 -9.41 -4.55
N ILE A 68 -7.34 -10.42 -4.09
CA ILE A 68 -5.90 -10.27 -3.81
C ILE A 68 -5.12 -10.48 -5.11
N GLU A 69 -4.22 -9.57 -5.44
CA GLU A 69 -3.39 -9.58 -6.64
C GLU A 69 -1.96 -10.05 -6.37
N ALA A 70 -1.39 -9.64 -5.23
CA ALA A 70 -0.04 -10.03 -4.84
C ALA A 70 0.11 -10.16 -3.32
N SER A 71 1.06 -11.02 -2.90
CA SER A 71 1.48 -11.16 -1.50
C SER A 71 2.92 -11.65 -1.47
N HIS A 72 3.84 -10.81 -1.02
CA HIS A 72 5.27 -11.11 -1.05
C HIS A 72 6.03 -10.51 0.13
N HIS A 73 7.28 -10.97 0.30
CA HIS A 73 8.24 -10.35 1.19
C HIS A 73 8.84 -9.11 0.53
N GLU A 74 9.02 -8.04 1.30
CA GLU A 74 9.62 -6.79 0.85
C GLU A 74 11.13 -6.73 1.10
N VAL A 75 11.76 -5.60 0.73
CA VAL A 75 13.23 -5.45 0.75
C VAL A 75 13.82 -5.54 2.15
N ALA A 76 13.19 -4.93 3.14
CA ALA A 76 13.70 -4.94 4.50
C ALA A 76 13.32 -6.22 5.25
N PRO A 77 14.19 -6.72 6.14
CA PRO A 77 13.84 -7.81 7.05
C PRO A 77 12.54 -7.52 7.79
N ALA A 78 11.63 -8.50 7.83
CA ALA A 78 10.30 -8.41 8.42
C ALA A 78 9.32 -7.47 7.70
N GLN A 79 9.65 -7.00 6.50
CA GLN A 79 8.77 -6.17 5.68
C GLN A 79 8.01 -7.03 4.68
N HIS A 80 6.71 -6.77 4.57
CA HIS A 80 5.77 -7.52 3.75
C HIS A 80 4.84 -6.59 3.01
N GLU A 81 4.26 -7.08 1.92
CA GLU A 81 3.27 -6.40 1.12
C GLU A 81 2.15 -7.35 0.72
N ILE A 82 0.94 -6.85 0.70
CA ILE A 82 -0.24 -7.54 0.17
C ILE A 82 -1.03 -6.51 -0.64
N ASP A 83 -1.20 -6.79 -1.91
CA ASP A 83 -1.91 -5.94 -2.86
C ASP A 83 -3.26 -6.52 -3.18
N PHE A 84 -4.26 -5.66 -3.23
CA PHE A 84 -5.61 -6.02 -3.62
C PHE A 84 -6.08 -5.12 -4.77
N ARG A 85 -6.97 -5.66 -5.56
CA ARG A 85 -7.48 -5.01 -6.75
C ARG A 85 -8.00 -3.60 -6.48
N TYR A 86 -7.70 -2.69 -7.42
CA TYR A 86 -8.21 -1.33 -7.44
C TYR A 86 -9.75 -1.29 -7.48
N ASP A 87 -10.30 -0.19 -7.00
CA ASP A 87 -11.73 0.09 -7.04
C ASP A 87 -11.95 1.62 -7.04
N GLU A 88 -13.21 2.06 -7.09
CA GLU A 88 -13.55 3.48 -6.88
C GLU A 88 -12.91 3.99 -5.58
N ALA A 89 -12.37 5.21 -5.63
CA ALA A 89 -11.50 5.76 -4.60
C ALA A 89 -12.08 5.71 -3.17
N LEU A 90 -13.40 5.94 -3.00
CA LEU A 90 -14.02 5.89 -1.67
C LEU A 90 -14.08 4.45 -1.15
N LYS A 91 -14.48 3.50 -1.99
CA LYS A 91 -14.54 2.09 -1.64
C LYS A 91 -13.15 1.55 -1.31
N THR A 92 -12.14 1.92 -2.10
CA THR A 92 -10.74 1.56 -1.80
C THR A 92 -10.27 2.15 -0.47
N ALA A 93 -10.64 3.39 -0.14
CA ALA A 93 -10.30 3.97 1.16
C ALA A 93 -10.92 3.19 2.34
N ASP A 94 -12.17 2.74 2.22
CA ASP A 94 -12.82 1.88 3.21
C ASP A 94 -12.15 0.49 3.28
N ASN A 95 -11.78 -0.07 2.13
CA ASN A 95 -11.04 -1.32 2.03
C ASN A 95 -9.69 -1.25 2.74
N ILE A 96 -8.92 -0.16 2.59
CA ILE A 96 -7.64 0.04 3.30
C ILE A 96 -7.84 -0.01 4.82
N MET A 97 -8.90 0.60 5.35
CA MET A 97 -9.16 0.58 6.79
C MET A 97 -9.45 -0.86 7.28
N THR A 98 -10.26 -1.60 6.54
CA THR A 98 -10.58 -3.01 6.80
C THR A 98 -9.32 -3.88 6.69
N PHE A 99 -8.54 -3.71 5.62
CA PHE A 99 -7.26 -4.38 5.40
C PHE A 99 -6.31 -4.19 6.60
N LYS A 100 -6.06 -2.95 7.01
CA LYS A 100 -5.16 -2.64 8.14
C LYS A 100 -5.63 -3.28 9.45
N LEU A 101 -6.93 -3.34 9.70
CA LEU A 101 -7.48 -4.01 10.87
C LEU A 101 -7.26 -5.52 10.80
N THR A 102 -7.51 -6.13 9.65
CA THR A 102 -7.33 -7.56 9.41
C THR A 102 -5.87 -7.97 9.58
N VAL A 103 -4.94 -7.27 8.94
CA VAL A 103 -3.49 -7.52 9.07
C VAL A 103 -3.05 -7.49 10.53
N LYS A 104 -3.43 -6.46 11.29
CA LYS A 104 -3.08 -6.35 12.72
C LYS A 104 -3.71 -7.46 13.55
N THR A 105 -4.94 -7.84 13.25
CA THR A 105 -5.67 -8.87 14.00
C THR A 105 -5.06 -10.25 13.77
N ILE A 106 -4.75 -10.59 12.52
CA ILE A 106 -4.14 -11.88 12.18
C ILE A 106 -2.69 -11.94 12.72
N ALA A 107 -1.90 -10.88 12.55
CA ALA A 107 -0.55 -10.83 13.15
C ALA A 107 -0.58 -11.11 14.65
N LYS A 108 -1.51 -10.49 15.38
CA LYS A 108 -1.67 -10.72 16.83
C LYS A 108 -2.01 -12.17 17.17
N ARG A 109 -2.82 -12.86 16.35
CA ARG A 109 -3.13 -14.30 16.52
C ARG A 109 -1.89 -15.17 16.40
N HIS A 110 -0.92 -14.74 15.59
CA HIS A 110 0.38 -15.40 15.41
C HIS A 110 1.46 -14.94 16.40
N GLY A 111 1.11 -14.15 17.43
CA GLY A 111 2.06 -13.63 18.42
C GLY A 111 2.98 -12.52 17.86
N LEU A 112 2.58 -11.90 16.76
CA LEU A 112 3.34 -10.83 16.10
C LEU A 112 2.64 -9.47 16.24
N TYR A 113 3.42 -8.42 16.06
CA TYR A 113 2.96 -7.04 15.98
C TYR A 113 3.10 -6.52 14.56
N ALA A 114 1.99 -6.23 13.91
CA ALA A 114 1.98 -5.60 12.60
C ALA A 114 1.95 -4.07 12.72
N THR A 115 2.82 -3.39 11.97
CA THR A 115 2.85 -1.93 11.92
C THR A 115 2.93 -1.40 10.50
N PHE A 116 2.14 -0.36 10.23
CA PHE A 116 2.18 0.45 9.01
C PHE A 116 2.95 1.76 9.24
N MET A 117 3.79 1.81 10.27
CA MET A 117 4.63 2.97 10.56
C MET A 117 5.58 3.24 9.38
N PRO A 118 5.65 4.45 8.84
CA PRO A 118 6.47 4.74 7.65
C PRO A 118 7.95 4.39 7.80
N LYS A 119 8.53 4.58 9.00
CA LYS A 119 9.93 4.24 9.30
C LYS A 119 10.03 3.66 10.71
N PRO A 120 9.72 2.37 10.89
CA PRO A 120 9.76 1.75 12.21
C PRO A 120 11.18 1.52 12.73
N LYS A 121 12.15 1.36 11.82
CA LYS A 121 13.55 1.10 12.17
C LYS A 121 14.49 1.94 11.30
N TYR A 122 15.51 2.51 11.94
CA TYR A 122 16.56 3.25 11.24
C TYR A 122 17.48 2.30 10.45
N GLY A 123 17.99 2.74 9.31
CA GLY A 123 18.96 2.01 8.51
C GLY A 123 18.41 0.90 7.61
N ILE A 124 17.09 0.69 7.57
CA ILE A 124 16.43 -0.25 6.65
C ILE A 124 15.35 0.47 5.86
N ASN A 125 14.77 -0.15 4.85
CA ASN A 125 13.64 0.41 4.11
C ASN A 125 12.45 0.70 5.04
N GLY A 126 11.58 1.61 4.64
CA GLY A 126 10.37 1.97 5.37
C GLY A 126 9.13 1.58 4.59
N SER A 127 7.99 1.48 5.27
CA SER A 127 6.71 1.15 4.65
C SER A 127 6.22 2.26 3.74
N GLY A 128 5.99 1.94 2.47
CA GLY A 128 5.27 2.76 1.50
C GLY A 128 3.78 2.43 1.48
N MET A 129 3.06 3.27 0.80
CA MET A 129 1.77 2.97 0.23
C MET A 129 1.77 3.65 -1.14
N HIS A 130 2.23 2.94 -2.16
CA HIS A 130 2.12 3.41 -3.53
C HIS A 130 0.64 3.42 -3.92
N VAL A 131 0.25 4.38 -4.72
CA VAL A 131 -1.14 4.51 -5.15
C VAL A 131 -1.16 4.59 -6.66
N ASN A 132 -1.54 3.49 -7.29
CA ASN A 132 -1.84 3.46 -8.71
C ASN A 132 -3.16 4.19 -8.94
N MET A 133 -3.24 5.04 -9.94
CA MET A 133 -4.39 5.92 -10.17
C MET A 133 -4.84 5.85 -11.61
N SER A 134 -6.15 5.77 -11.83
CA SER A 134 -6.75 5.92 -13.13
C SER A 134 -8.03 6.75 -13.06
N LEU A 135 -8.44 7.25 -14.23
CA LEU A 135 -9.77 7.81 -14.45
C LEU A 135 -10.50 6.96 -15.47
N ALA A 136 -11.72 6.57 -15.15
CA ALA A 136 -12.60 5.86 -16.08
C ALA A 136 -13.84 6.68 -16.38
N THR A 137 -14.46 6.44 -17.53
CA THR A 137 -15.83 6.85 -17.83
C THR A 137 -16.84 5.87 -17.18
N GLU A 138 -18.12 6.23 -17.15
CA GLU A 138 -19.18 5.36 -16.60
C GLU A 138 -19.30 4.01 -17.33
N ASP A 139 -18.88 3.93 -18.60
CA ASP A 139 -18.83 2.70 -19.39
C ASP A 139 -17.51 1.93 -19.23
N GLY A 140 -16.64 2.36 -18.28
CA GLY A 140 -15.42 1.66 -17.90
C GLY A 140 -14.22 1.91 -18.83
N LYS A 141 -14.28 2.89 -19.73
CA LYS A 141 -13.14 3.26 -20.58
C LYS A 141 -12.09 4.01 -19.76
N ASN A 142 -10.85 3.53 -19.76
CA ASN A 142 -9.72 4.25 -19.16
C ASN A 142 -9.39 5.51 -19.97
N ILE A 143 -9.50 6.67 -19.33
CA ILE A 143 -9.29 7.99 -19.97
C ILE A 143 -7.79 8.29 -20.12
N PHE A 144 -6.93 7.67 -19.31
CA PHE A 144 -5.49 7.93 -19.38
C PHE A 144 -4.78 7.22 -20.52
N ALA A 145 -5.43 6.27 -21.20
CA ALA A 145 -4.82 5.51 -22.28
C ALA A 145 -5.01 6.18 -23.63
N ASP A 146 -3.93 6.26 -24.41
CA ASP A 146 -3.93 6.64 -25.83
C ASP A 146 -2.91 5.78 -26.60
N ASP A 147 -3.41 4.94 -27.51
CA ASP A 147 -2.60 4.02 -28.31
C ASP A 147 -1.70 4.73 -29.33
N ILE A 148 -1.92 6.01 -29.61
CA ILE A 148 -1.19 6.79 -30.59
C ILE A 148 0.00 7.50 -29.93
N ASP A 149 -0.11 7.83 -28.64
CA ASP A 149 0.96 8.51 -27.92
C ASP A 149 2.17 7.59 -27.70
N LYS A 150 3.36 8.17 -27.73
CA LYS A 150 4.64 7.44 -27.56
C LYS A 150 4.77 6.71 -26.21
N LEU A 151 4.13 7.24 -25.16
CA LEU A 151 4.13 6.66 -23.82
C LEU A 151 2.80 5.97 -23.49
N GLY A 152 1.86 5.94 -24.44
CA GLY A 152 0.53 5.36 -24.23
C GLY A 152 -0.40 6.23 -23.37
N LEU A 153 -0.06 7.52 -23.18
CA LEU A 153 -0.77 8.43 -22.28
C LEU A 153 -1.59 9.46 -23.07
N SER A 154 -2.84 9.65 -22.67
CA SER A 154 -3.71 10.69 -23.22
C SER A 154 -3.30 12.09 -22.74
N GLU A 155 -3.85 13.13 -23.37
CA GLU A 155 -3.69 14.53 -22.95
C GLU A 155 -4.23 14.72 -21.51
N ASP A 156 -5.33 14.08 -21.15
CA ASP A 156 -5.89 14.10 -19.79
C ASP A 156 -4.93 13.47 -18.77
N ALA A 157 -4.22 12.40 -19.12
CA ALA A 157 -3.19 11.80 -18.26
C ALA A 157 -2.04 12.78 -18.00
N TYR A 158 -1.54 13.46 -19.03
CA TYR A 158 -0.49 14.48 -18.87
C TYR A 158 -0.98 15.65 -18.01
N HIS A 159 -2.20 16.11 -18.17
CA HIS A 159 -2.78 17.15 -17.33
C HIS A 159 -2.93 16.71 -15.88
N PHE A 160 -3.36 15.48 -15.64
CA PHE A 160 -3.47 14.90 -14.32
C PHE A 160 -2.10 14.81 -13.62
N ILE A 161 -1.09 14.27 -14.30
CA ILE A 161 0.30 14.18 -13.79
C ILE A 161 0.83 15.58 -13.44
N ALA A 162 0.64 16.55 -14.34
CA ALA A 162 1.07 17.93 -14.09
C ALA A 162 0.37 18.53 -12.87
N GLY A 163 -0.92 18.23 -12.68
CA GLY A 163 -1.69 18.64 -11.52
C GLY A 163 -1.14 18.05 -10.21
N VAL A 164 -0.86 16.74 -10.18
CA VAL A 164 -0.25 16.06 -9.04
C VAL A 164 1.11 16.68 -8.71
N MET A 165 1.97 16.87 -9.70
CA MET A 165 3.29 17.50 -9.50
C MET A 165 3.18 18.93 -8.96
N LYS A 166 2.27 19.74 -9.52
CA LYS A 166 2.04 21.12 -9.08
C LYS A 166 1.59 21.20 -7.62
N HIS A 167 0.76 20.26 -7.18
CA HIS A 167 0.17 20.26 -5.84
C HIS A 167 0.88 19.34 -4.84
N ALA A 168 1.95 18.65 -5.25
CA ALA A 168 2.65 17.65 -4.43
C ALA A 168 3.03 18.16 -3.02
N LYS A 169 3.51 19.40 -2.90
CA LYS A 169 3.86 19.99 -1.59
C LYS A 169 2.64 20.14 -0.67
N GLY A 170 1.48 20.53 -1.21
CA GLY A 170 0.25 20.63 -0.44
C GLY A 170 -0.33 19.26 -0.09
N MET A 171 -0.26 18.32 -1.02
CA MET A 171 -0.68 16.93 -0.82
C MET A 171 0.10 16.24 0.30
N THR A 172 1.41 16.52 0.42
CA THR A 172 2.27 15.95 1.45
C THR A 172 1.76 16.20 2.88
N ALA A 173 1.08 17.32 3.13
CA ALA A 173 0.47 17.59 4.43
C ALA A 173 -0.63 16.57 4.80
N LEU A 174 -1.30 15.98 3.80
CA LEU A 174 -2.33 14.96 3.99
C LEU A 174 -1.77 13.54 3.89
N THR A 175 -0.91 13.29 2.91
CA THR A 175 -0.35 11.94 2.65
C THR A 175 0.75 11.57 3.63
N ASN A 176 1.46 12.54 4.21
CA ASN A 176 2.56 12.34 5.16
C ASN A 176 2.33 13.12 6.48
N PRO A 177 1.24 12.82 7.24
CA PRO A 177 0.80 13.64 8.36
C PRO A 177 1.67 13.51 9.62
N LEU A 178 2.56 12.52 9.67
CA LEU A 178 3.37 12.23 10.86
C LEU A 178 4.82 12.67 10.66
N VAL A 179 5.48 13.10 11.73
CA VAL A 179 6.94 13.36 11.73
C VAL A 179 7.71 12.14 11.23
N ASN A 180 7.26 10.94 11.58
CA ASN A 180 7.87 9.69 11.13
C ASN A 180 7.78 9.48 9.60
N SER A 181 6.74 10.01 8.95
CA SER A 181 6.58 9.94 7.49
C SER A 181 7.78 10.57 6.76
N TYR A 182 8.33 11.65 7.30
CA TYR A 182 9.48 12.36 6.72
C TYR A 182 10.83 11.67 7.00
N LYS A 183 10.87 10.66 7.86
CA LYS A 183 12.06 9.83 8.10
C LYS A 183 12.21 8.73 7.05
N ARG A 184 11.16 8.38 6.32
CA ARG A 184 11.19 7.34 5.28
C ARG A 184 12.16 7.70 4.14
N PRO A 185 12.11 8.89 3.51
CA PRO A 185 12.95 9.24 2.38
C PRO A 185 14.41 9.58 2.73
N VAL A 186 14.77 9.74 4.01
CA VAL A 186 16.08 10.22 4.42
C VAL A 186 17.18 9.16 4.38
N SER A 187 16.83 7.86 4.29
CA SER A 187 17.83 6.80 4.41
C SER A 187 17.63 5.59 3.51
N TYR A 188 17.52 5.70 2.30
CA TYR A 188 17.28 4.77 1.20
C TYR A 188 15.96 5.15 0.51
N THR A 189 16.08 5.97 -0.48
CA THR A 189 15.11 6.09 -1.56
C THR A 189 15.46 5.07 -2.62
N HIS A 190 14.47 4.37 -3.10
CA HIS A 190 14.57 3.60 -4.33
C HIS A 190 14.86 4.51 -5.51
#